data_14560b2f932024744fcd465ef637c052
#
_entry.id   14560b2f932024744fcd465ef637c052
#
_cell.length_a   1.000
_cell.length_b   1.000
_cell.length_c   1.000
_cell.angle_alpha   90.00
_cell.angle_beta   90.00
_cell.angle_gamma   90.00
#
_symmetry.space_group_name_H-M   'P 1'
#
loop_
_entity.id
_entity.type
_entity.pdbx_description
1 polymer ?
#
loop_
_entity_poly.entity_id
_entity_poly.type
_entity_poly.pdbx_seq_one_letter_code
_entity_poly.pdbx_strand_id
1 'polypeptide(L)'
;STTQECLTMADFSYDLVVIGSGPAGEGAAINAVKQGLRVAVVDDKLLPGGNCTHLGTIPSKALRHSVRRMMQYNNMPLFRSIGEPRWFSFPEMMKAADDVITKQVEGRTKGYARNRVQIHNGHASFTNQNQISVVGKDGKTLSIASKFFLIATGSSPYRPEDINFDNPCVFDSDTILDLDSSPRNIIIYGAGVIGCEYAS
;
A
#
# COMPACT_ATOMS: atom_id res chain seq x y z
N SER A 1 41.34 16.68 -5.40
CA SER A 1 40.34 17.78 -5.31
C SER A 1 39.12 17.43 -6.14
N THR A 2 38.11 16.90 -5.47
CA THR A 2 36.80 16.60 -6.11
C THR A 2 36.03 17.90 -6.12
N THR A 3 35.93 18.51 -7.27
CA THR A 3 35.06 19.69 -7.50
C THR A 3 33.62 19.20 -7.38
N GLN A 4 32.99 19.46 -6.26
CA GLN A 4 31.56 19.29 -6.05
C GLN A 4 30.89 20.39 -6.88
N GLU A 5 30.39 20.05 -8.07
CA GLU A 5 29.56 20.95 -8.88
C GLU A 5 28.33 21.31 -8.05
N CYS A 6 28.28 22.55 -7.61
CA CYS A 6 27.14 23.10 -6.91
C CYS A 6 26.03 23.30 -7.96
N LEU A 7 25.07 22.37 -8.02
CA LEU A 7 23.89 22.51 -8.89
C LEU A 7 23.18 23.82 -8.57
N THR A 8 22.94 24.63 -9.60
CA THR A 8 22.20 25.90 -9.45
C THR A 8 20.70 25.60 -9.31
N MET A 9 19.92 26.56 -8.82
CA MET A 9 18.46 26.37 -8.64
C MET A 9 17.72 26.10 -9.95
N ALA A 10 18.32 26.38 -11.11
CA ALA A 10 17.80 26.09 -12.45
C ALA A 10 17.95 24.62 -12.86
N ASP A 11 18.80 23.84 -12.18
CA ASP A 11 19.15 22.47 -12.59
C ASP A 11 18.23 21.40 -11.98
N PHE A 12 17.33 21.77 -11.06
CA PHE A 12 16.41 20.83 -10.43
C PHE A 12 15.10 20.69 -11.21
N SER A 13 14.75 19.47 -11.57
CA SER A 13 13.46 19.16 -12.23
C SER A 13 12.29 19.35 -11.26
N TYR A 14 12.49 19.08 -9.98
CA TYR A 14 11.49 19.16 -8.92
C TYR A 14 12.02 19.93 -7.69
N ASP A 15 11.10 20.52 -6.95
CA ASP A 15 11.40 21.10 -5.65
C ASP A 15 11.37 20.03 -4.56
N LEU A 16 10.48 19.04 -4.71
CA LEU A 16 10.36 17.86 -3.83
C LEU A 16 10.12 16.60 -4.64
N VAL A 17 10.86 15.54 -4.35
CA VAL A 17 10.56 14.18 -4.79
C VAL A 17 10.18 13.35 -3.56
N VAL A 18 9.03 12.69 -3.63
CA VAL A 18 8.54 11.79 -2.59
C VAL A 18 8.78 10.34 -3.03
N ILE A 19 9.46 9.55 -2.21
CA ILE A 19 9.73 8.14 -2.47
C ILE A 19 8.72 7.30 -1.68
N GLY A 20 7.77 6.71 -2.39
CA GLY A 20 6.62 5.98 -1.86
C GLY A 20 5.30 6.74 -2.01
N SER A 21 4.29 6.08 -2.57
CA SER A 21 2.94 6.63 -2.84
C SER A 21 1.89 6.20 -1.80
N GLY A 22 2.33 5.67 -0.67
CA GLY A 22 1.48 5.35 0.47
C GLY A 22 0.86 6.60 1.12
N PRO A 23 0.03 6.45 2.18
CA PRO A 23 -0.68 7.58 2.80
C PRO A 23 0.21 8.75 3.22
N ALA A 24 1.41 8.46 3.73
CA ALA A 24 2.38 9.49 4.12
C ALA A 24 2.90 10.26 2.90
N GLY A 25 3.29 9.53 1.84
CA GLY A 25 3.79 10.14 0.59
C GLY A 25 2.71 10.91 -0.14
N GLU A 26 1.49 10.36 -0.25
CA GLU A 26 0.34 11.05 -0.83
C GLU A 26 0.05 12.37 -0.11
N GLY A 27 -0.04 12.31 1.23
CA GLY A 27 -0.29 13.50 2.03
C GLY A 27 0.77 14.59 1.84
N ALA A 28 2.05 14.20 1.82
CA ALA A 28 3.15 15.12 1.60
C ALA A 28 3.14 15.72 0.19
N ALA A 29 2.98 14.88 -0.84
CA ALA A 29 2.98 15.34 -2.23
C ALA A 29 1.84 16.33 -2.51
N ILE A 30 0.62 16.02 -2.09
CA ILE A 30 -0.55 16.88 -2.31
C ILE A 30 -0.42 18.19 -1.53
N ASN A 31 0.09 18.16 -0.28
CA ASN A 31 0.29 19.39 0.48
C ASN A 31 1.40 20.26 -0.13
N ALA A 32 2.50 19.68 -0.59
CA ALA A 32 3.59 20.41 -1.23
C ALA A 32 3.12 21.11 -2.53
N VAL A 33 2.34 20.41 -3.37
CA VAL A 33 1.77 21.03 -4.58
C VAL A 33 0.84 22.19 -4.24
N LYS A 34 0.03 22.09 -3.19
CA LYS A 34 -0.83 23.18 -2.73
C LYS A 34 -0.04 24.41 -2.28
N GLN A 35 1.23 24.26 -1.89
CA GLN A 35 2.16 25.34 -1.60
C GLN A 35 2.89 25.86 -2.85
N GLY A 36 2.54 25.40 -4.04
CA GLY A 36 3.13 25.83 -5.31
C GLY A 36 4.44 25.16 -5.67
N LEU A 37 4.83 24.06 -5.00
CA LEU A 37 6.04 23.32 -5.30
C LEU A 37 5.83 22.38 -6.49
N ARG A 38 6.90 22.19 -7.29
CA ARG A 38 6.96 21.16 -8.32
C ARG A 38 7.28 19.82 -7.65
N VAL A 39 6.36 18.87 -7.74
CA VAL A 39 6.46 17.60 -7.01
C VAL A 39 6.37 16.42 -7.94
N ALA A 40 7.23 15.40 -7.72
CA ALA A 40 7.06 14.07 -8.27
C ALA A 40 6.99 13.04 -7.14
N VAL A 41 6.37 11.90 -7.45
CA VAL A 41 6.34 10.72 -6.59
C VAL A 41 7.04 9.58 -7.33
N VAL A 42 7.88 8.83 -6.62
CA VAL A 42 8.50 7.60 -7.13
C VAL A 42 7.98 6.44 -6.32
N ASP A 43 7.51 5.38 -6.98
CA ASP A 43 7.03 4.17 -6.32
C ASP A 43 7.44 2.93 -7.12
N ASP A 44 7.86 1.88 -6.46
CA ASP A 44 8.20 0.59 -7.09
C ASP A 44 6.97 -0.23 -7.48
N LYS A 45 5.81 0.10 -6.93
CA LYS A 45 4.52 -0.47 -7.29
C LYS A 45 3.91 0.28 -8.48
N LEU A 46 3.19 -0.47 -9.33
CA LEU A 46 2.54 0.13 -10.51
C LEU A 46 1.38 1.05 -10.14
N LEU A 47 0.68 0.73 -9.07
CA LEU A 47 -0.51 1.44 -8.60
C LEU A 47 -0.22 2.18 -7.29
N PRO A 48 -0.70 3.43 -7.14
CA PRO A 48 -0.48 4.21 -5.93
C PRO A 48 -1.31 3.68 -4.74
N GLY A 49 -0.85 4.01 -3.53
CA GLY A 49 -1.57 3.69 -2.30
C GLY A 49 -0.75 2.93 -1.26
N GLY A 50 0.38 2.34 -1.66
CA GLY A 50 1.29 1.62 -0.77
C GLY A 50 0.64 0.41 -0.09
N ASN A 51 1.34 -0.20 0.85
CA ASN A 51 0.87 -1.39 1.57
C ASN A 51 -0.44 -1.15 2.35
N CYS A 52 -0.68 0.07 2.83
CA CYS A 52 -1.94 0.42 3.51
C CYS A 52 -3.17 0.17 2.63
N THR A 53 -3.08 0.43 1.32
CA THR A 53 -4.19 0.26 0.38
C THR A 53 -4.26 -1.16 -0.17
N HIS A 54 -3.11 -1.80 -0.43
CA HIS A 54 -3.08 -3.06 -1.17
C HIS A 54 -2.94 -4.29 -0.28
N LEU A 55 -2.27 -4.21 0.87
CA LEU A 55 -1.87 -5.38 1.66
C LEU A 55 -2.26 -5.29 3.15
N GLY A 56 -2.54 -4.11 3.67
CA GLY A 56 -2.72 -3.95 5.11
C GLY A 56 -4.08 -3.41 5.52
N THR A 57 -4.12 -2.14 5.84
CA THR A 57 -5.25 -1.50 6.53
C THR A 57 -6.58 -1.58 5.78
N ILE A 58 -6.60 -1.32 4.48
CA ILE A 58 -7.86 -1.28 3.71
C ILE A 58 -8.39 -2.69 3.47
N PRO A 59 -7.61 -3.67 2.98
CA PRO A 59 -8.11 -5.03 2.79
C PRO A 59 -8.62 -5.67 4.07
N SER A 60 -7.86 -5.60 5.18
CA SER A 60 -8.25 -6.23 6.44
C SER A 60 -9.55 -5.66 7.00
N LYS A 61 -9.73 -4.33 6.91
CA LYS A 61 -10.96 -3.68 7.37
C LYS A 61 -12.16 -3.94 6.47
N ALA A 62 -11.95 -4.02 5.15
CA ALA A 62 -13.00 -4.39 4.20
C ALA A 62 -13.44 -5.85 4.43
N LEU A 63 -12.49 -6.77 4.65
CA LEU A 63 -12.77 -8.15 5.02
C LEU A 63 -13.58 -8.22 6.32
N ARG A 64 -13.09 -7.59 7.38
CA ARG A 64 -13.79 -7.56 8.69
C ARG A 64 -15.20 -6.98 8.57
N HIS A 65 -15.38 -5.93 7.78
CA HIS A 65 -16.71 -5.36 7.52
C HIS A 65 -17.64 -6.37 6.86
N SER A 66 -17.17 -7.11 5.87
CA SER A 66 -17.93 -8.15 5.17
C SER A 66 -18.33 -9.29 6.11
N VAL A 67 -17.37 -9.80 6.91
CA VAL A 67 -17.63 -10.82 7.94
C VAL A 67 -18.68 -10.34 8.94
N ARG A 68 -18.52 -9.14 9.47
CA ARG A 68 -19.47 -8.56 10.44
C ARG A 68 -20.88 -8.44 9.87
N ARG A 69 -21.02 -8.00 8.62
CA ARG A 69 -22.33 -7.90 7.96
C ARG A 69 -22.97 -9.28 7.75
N MET A 70 -22.20 -10.27 7.34
CA MET A 70 -22.66 -11.64 7.22
C MET A 70 -23.17 -12.19 8.56
N MET A 71 -22.41 -11.99 9.64
CA MET A 71 -22.82 -12.41 10.99
C MET A 71 -24.07 -11.67 11.46
N GLN A 72 -24.17 -10.37 11.22
CA GLN A 72 -25.35 -9.59 11.55
C GLN A 72 -26.58 -10.10 10.81
N TYR A 73 -26.46 -10.38 9.51
CA TYR A 73 -27.54 -10.97 8.72
C TYR A 73 -27.99 -12.32 9.28
N ASN A 74 -27.06 -13.23 9.54
CA ASN A 74 -27.34 -14.55 10.06
C ASN A 74 -27.95 -14.54 11.48
N ASN A 75 -27.66 -13.52 12.28
CA ASN A 75 -28.17 -13.39 13.65
C ASN A 75 -29.48 -12.60 13.75
N MET A 76 -29.94 -11.96 12.67
CA MET A 76 -31.17 -11.16 12.69
C MET A 76 -32.41 -12.08 12.67
N PRO A 77 -33.32 -12.02 13.65
CA PRO A 77 -34.45 -12.93 13.75
C PRO A 77 -35.35 -12.96 12.50
N LEU A 78 -35.54 -11.79 11.87
CA LEU A 78 -36.33 -11.67 10.63
C LEU A 78 -35.78 -12.54 9.51
N PHE A 79 -34.47 -12.52 9.29
CA PHE A 79 -33.84 -13.31 8.21
C PHE A 79 -33.74 -14.79 8.57
N ARG A 80 -33.60 -15.14 9.83
CA ARG A 80 -33.68 -16.54 10.30
C ARG A 80 -35.02 -17.19 10.04
N SER A 81 -36.10 -16.42 10.02
CA SER A 81 -37.46 -16.94 9.76
C SER A 81 -37.73 -17.22 8.29
N ILE A 82 -36.93 -16.70 7.36
CA ILE A 82 -37.18 -16.81 5.91
C ILE A 82 -36.15 -17.63 5.14
N GLY A 83 -35.10 -18.12 5.80
CA GLY A 83 -34.08 -18.94 5.13
C GLY A 83 -32.96 -19.44 6.03
N GLU A 84 -32.13 -20.29 5.45
CA GLU A 84 -30.95 -20.82 6.09
C GLU A 84 -29.84 -19.76 6.22
N PRO A 85 -28.95 -19.84 7.23
CA PRO A 85 -27.78 -18.98 7.36
C PRO A 85 -26.94 -18.98 6.10
N ARG A 86 -26.49 -17.81 5.64
CA ARG A 86 -25.61 -17.66 4.49
C ARG A 86 -24.17 -17.53 4.95
N TRP A 87 -23.30 -18.37 4.40
CA TRP A 87 -21.88 -18.36 4.65
C TRP A 87 -21.12 -18.19 3.34
N PHE A 88 -20.14 -17.33 3.35
CA PHE A 88 -19.25 -17.10 2.23
C PHE A 88 -17.85 -17.60 2.58
N SER A 89 -17.17 -18.14 1.59
CA SER A 89 -15.76 -18.51 1.71
C SER A 89 -14.87 -17.27 1.88
N PHE A 90 -13.65 -17.46 2.36
CA PHE A 90 -12.69 -16.38 2.49
C PHE A 90 -12.43 -15.67 1.15
N PRO A 91 -12.19 -16.37 0.01
CA PRO A 91 -12.04 -15.71 -1.29
C PRO A 91 -13.24 -14.89 -1.74
N GLU A 92 -14.47 -15.34 -1.46
CA GLU A 92 -15.67 -14.58 -1.80
C GLU A 92 -15.78 -13.29 -0.99
N MET A 93 -15.39 -13.33 0.28
CA MET A 93 -15.34 -12.14 1.13
C MET A 93 -14.22 -11.18 0.71
N MET A 94 -13.06 -11.71 0.29
CA MET A 94 -11.95 -10.91 -0.24
C MET A 94 -12.31 -10.21 -1.54
N LYS A 95 -13.07 -10.86 -2.43
CA LYS A 95 -13.56 -10.22 -3.66
C LYS A 95 -14.39 -8.94 -3.39
N ALA A 96 -15.14 -8.91 -2.30
CA ALA A 96 -15.83 -7.69 -1.88
C ALA A 96 -14.87 -6.60 -1.40
N ALA A 97 -13.68 -6.98 -0.87
CA ALA A 97 -12.63 -6.04 -0.51
C ALA A 97 -11.92 -5.44 -1.74
N ASP A 98 -11.78 -6.21 -2.82
CA ASP A 98 -11.14 -5.77 -4.06
C ASP A 98 -11.85 -4.56 -4.68
N ASP A 99 -13.18 -4.52 -4.62
CA ASP A 99 -13.96 -3.36 -5.07
C ASP A 99 -13.63 -2.08 -4.29
N VAL A 100 -13.36 -2.23 -2.99
CA VAL A 100 -12.96 -1.10 -2.14
C VAL A 100 -11.56 -0.64 -2.49
N ILE A 101 -10.62 -1.57 -2.66
CA ILE A 101 -9.24 -1.29 -3.05
C ILE A 101 -9.22 -0.56 -4.40
N THR A 102 -9.93 -1.08 -5.39
CA THR A 102 -10.03 -0.50 -6.74
C THR A 102 -10.49 0.95 -6.68
N LYS A 103 -11.58 1.24 -5.97
CA LYS A 103 -12.10 2.60 -5.79
C LYS A 103 -11.10 3.54 -5.11
N GLN A 104 -10.36 3.03 -4.12
CA GLN A 104 -9.32 3.79 -3.42
C GLN A 104 -8.16 4.13 -4.36
N VAL A 105 -7.69 3.17 -5.15
CA VAL A 105 -6.62 3.36 -6.13
C VAL A 105 -7.02 4.36 -7.21
N GLU A 106 -8.24 4.23 -7.77
CA GLU A 106 -8.77 5.18 -8.74
C GLU A 106 -8.85 6.60 -8.17
N GLY A 107 -9.34 6.73 -6.94
CA GLY A 107 -9.44 8.03 -6.26
C GLY A 107 -8.08 8.71 -6.12
N ARG A 108 -7.04 7.96 -5.71
CA ARG A 108 -5.66 8.44 -5.58
C ARG A 108 -5.07 8.82 -6.94
N THR A 109 -5.22 7.95 -7.93
CA THR A 109 -4.73 8.21 -9.30
C THR A 109 -5.33 9.50 -9.85
N LYS A 110 -6.65 9.67 -9.73
CA LYS A 110 -7.35 10.91 -10.11
C LYS A 110 -6.87 12.11 -9.27
N GLY A 111 -6.57 11.90 -7.99
CA GLY A 111 -6.02 12.91 -7.08
C GLY A 111 -4.66 13.43 -7.55
N TYR A 112 -3.73 12.54 -7.84
CA TYR A 112 -2.41 12.89 -8.37
C TYR A 112 -2.53 13.62 -9.72
N ALA A 113 -3.31 13.08 -10.66
CA ALA A 113 -3.51 13.68 -11.98
C ALA A 113 -4.10 15.10 -11.90
N ARG A 114 -5.14 15.29 -11.08
CA ARG A 114 -5.77 16.61 -10.87
C ARG A 114 -4.81 17.65 -10.29
N ASN A 115 -3.90 17.21 -9.43
CA ASN A 115 -2.89 18.07 -8.83
C ASN A 115 -1.59 18.13 -9.66
N ARG A 116 -1.55 17.56 -10.86
CA ARG A 116 -0.38 17.53 -11.77
C ARG A 116 0.88 16.97 -11.14
N VAL A 117 0.73 16.03 -10.20
CA VAL A 117 1.84 15.27 -9.63
C VAL A 117 2.22 14.16 -10.59
N GLN A 118 3.48 14.12 -11.01
CA GLN A 118 4.00 13.02 -11.83
C GLN A 118 4.35 11.83 -10.95
N ILE A 119 3.97 10.64 -11.39
CA ILE A 119 4.36 9.38 -10.75
C ILE A 119 5.34 8.66 -11.66
N HIS A 120 6.52 8.36 -11.15
CA HIS A 120 7.54 7.56 -11.80
C HIS A 120 7.58 6.17 -11.17
N ASN A 121 7.26 5.14 -11.96
CA ASN A 121 7.25 3.76 -11.47
C ASN A 121 8.66 3.15 -11.59
N GLY A 122 9.23 2.78 -10.46
CA GLY A 122 10.53 2.12 -10.38
C GLY A 122 11.14 2.19 -8.99
N HIS A 123 12.22 1.45 -8.82
CA HIS A 123 12.99 1.45 -7.59
C HIS A 123 13.97 2.63 -7.54
N ALA A 124 13.85 3.44 -6.50
CA ALA A 124 14.67 4.63 -6.30
C ALA A 124 15.93 4.30 -5.49
N SER A 125 17.08 4.76 -5.96
CA SER A 125 18.35 4.69 -5.23
C SER A 125 19.05 6.04 -5.29
N PHE A 126 19.55 6.53 -4.16
CA PHE A 126 20.31 7.78 -4.13
C PHE A 126 21.66 7.62 -4.83
N THR A 127 21.97 8.53 -5.77
CA THR A 127 23.29 8.64 -6.39
C THR A 127 24.12 9.74 -5.71
N ASN A 128 23.45 10.77 -5.20
CA ASN A 128 24.02 11.81 -4.33
C ASN A 128 22.90 12.49 -3.53
N GLN A 129 23.24 13.54 -2.75
CA GLN A 129 22.28 14.24 -1.87
C GLN A 129 21.09 14.88 -2.60
N ASN A 130 21.24 15.21 -3.90
CA ASN A 130 20.24 15.92 -4.69
C ASN A 130 19.77 15.12 -5.92
N GLN A 131 20.12 13.83 -6.02
CA GLN A 131 19.83 13.03 -7.19
C GLN A 131 19.56 11.58 -6.83
N ILE A 132 18.54 11.03 -7.47
CA ILE A 132 18.21 9.60 -7.42
C ILE A 132 18.24 8.99 -8.81
N SER A 133 18.54 7.71 -8.87
CA SER A 133 18.35 6.82 -10.02
C SER A 133 17.08 6.02 -9.78
N VAL A 134 16.16 6.00 -10.73
CA VAL A 134 14.93 5.22 -10.70
C VAL A 134 15.01 4.13 -11.75
N VAL A 135 15.03 2.87 -11.33
CA VAL A 135 15.07 1.71 -12.22
C VAL A 135 13.66 1.15 -12.39
N GLY A 136 13.11 1.27 -13.58
CA GLY A 136 11.81 0.73 -13.94
C GLY A 136 11.83 -0.80 -14.09
N LYS A 137 10.65 -1.43 -14.07
CA LYS A 137 10.49 -2.88 -14.30
C LYS A 137 10.92 -3.30 -15.71
N ASP A 138 10.95 -2.38 -16.66
CA ASP A 138 11.46 -2.57 -18.03
C ASP A 138 12.99 -2.47 -18.12
N GLY A 139 13.68 -2.30 -17.00
CA GLY A 139 15.14 -2.14 -16.90
C GLY A 139 15.64 -0.76 -17.30
N LYS A 140 14.79 0.17 -17.71
CA LYS A 140 15.20 1.53 -18.01
C LYS A 140 15.50 2.30 -16.74
N THR A 141 16.52 3.13 -16.82
CA THR A 141 16.95 3.98 -15.72
C THR A 141 16.65 5.43 -16.03
N LEU A 142 15.97 6.09 -15.09
CA LEU A 142 15.69 7.52 -15.12
C LEU A 142 16.46 8.21 -13.99
N SER A 143 17.18 9.27 -14.30
CA SER A 143 17.83 10.12 -13.30
C SER A 143 16.94 11.31 -12.96
N ILE A 144 16.69 11.56 -11.68
CA ILE A 144 15.85 12.65 -11.20
C ILE A 144 16.63 13.50 -10.21
N ALA A 145 16.74 14.81 -10.49
CA ALA A 145 17.34 15.78 -9.58
C ALA A 145 16.25 16.58 -8.85
N SER A 146 16.41 16.78 -7.55
CA SER A 146 15.48 17.53 -6.70
C SER A 146 16.19 18.27 -5.58
N LYS A 147 15.60 19.40 -5.14
CA LYS A 147 16.10 20.14 -3.99
C LYS A 147 15.96 19.33 -2.69
N PHE A 148 14.82 18.66 -2.54
CA PHE A 148 14.50 17.86 -1.36
C PHE A 148 13.94 16.49 -1.75
N PHE A 149 14.21 15.52 -0.90
CA PHE A 149 13.62 14.18 -0.97
C PHE A 149 12.89 13.87 0.32
N LEU A 150 11.70 13.29 0.20
CA LEU A 150 10.97 12.72 1.32
C LEU A 150 10.91 11.20 1.16
N ILE A 151 11.45 10.47 2.12
CA ILE A 151 11.41 9.01 2.15
C ILE A 151 10.14 8.58 2.89
N ALA A 152 9.20 7.98 2.17
CA ALA A 152 7.91 7.50 2.66
C ALA A 152 7.63 6.06 2.20
N THR A 153 8.66 5.22 2.24
CA THR A 153 8.68 3.85 1.68
C THR A 153 7.86 2.84 2.47
N GLY A 154 7.32 3.24 3.63
CA GLY A 154 6.49 2.38 4.46
C GLY A 154 7.27 1.30 5.20
N SER A 155 6.61 0.16 5.43
CA SER A 155 7.15 -1.00 6.12
C SER A 155 6.58 -2.29 5.54
N SER A 156 7.27 -3.39 5.80
CA SER A 156 6.84 -4.76 5.50
C SER A 156 6.79 -5.59 6.78
N PRO A 157 6.03 -6.68 6.83
CA PRO A 157 6.05 -7.60 7.95
C PRO A 157 7.46 -8.14 8.23
N TYR A 158 7.83 -8.17 9.50
CA TYR A 158 9.06 -8.84 9.90
C TYR A 158 8.86 -10.35 9.85
N ARG A 159 9.80 -11.06 9.23
CA ARG A 159 9.82 -12.52 9.15
C ARG A 159 10.99 -13.05 9.98
N PRO A 160 10.72 -13.63 11.17
CA PRO A 160 11.76 -14.27 11.98
C PRO A 160 12.42 -15.42 11.23
N GLU A 161 13.74 -15.61 11.44
CA GLU A 161 14.52 -16.67 10.76
C GLU A 161 14.14 -18.09 11.22
N ASP A 162 13.60 -18.23 12.41
CA ASP A 162 13.15 -19.49 12.99
C ASP A 162 11.76 -19.93 12.52
N ILE A 163 11.07 -19.11 11.73
CA ILE A 163 9.76 -19.42 11.15
C ILE A 163 9.89 -19.63 9.65
N ASN A 164 9.49 -20.82 9.20
CA ASN A 164 9.53 -21.15 7.77
C ASN A 164 8.32 -20.57 7.03
N PHE A 165 8.49 -19.44 6.37
CA PHE A 165 7.47 -18.79 5.54
C PHE A 165 7.32 -19.41 4.14
N ASP A 166 8.14 -20.37 3.75
CA ASP A 166 7.92 -21.17 2.53
C ASP A 166 6.88 -22.29 2.74
N ASN A 167 6.49 -22.52 4.01
CA ASN A 167 5.40 -23.45 4.32
C ASN A 167 4.05 -22.84 3.88
N PRO A 168 3.24 -23.52 3.05
CA PRO A 168 1.98 -23.00 2.54
C PRO A 168 0.89 -22.78 3.61
N CYS A 169 1.13 -23.19 4.86
CA CYS A 169 0.24 -22.94 5.99
C CYS A 169 0.75 -21.82 6.91
N VAL A 170 1.84 -21.14 6.55
CA VAL A 170 2.41 -20.04 7.34
C VAL A 170 2.29 -18.74 6.56
N PHE A 171 1.58 -17.79 7.15
CA PHE A 171 1.29 -16.50 6.54
C PHE A 171 1.75 -15.37 7.45
N ASP A 172 2.14 -14.26 6.86
CA ASP A 172 2.20 -12.98 7.54
C ASP A 172 0.96 -12.12 7.23
N SER A 173 0.90 -10.90 7.74
CA SER A 173 -0.24 -9.99 7.55
C SER A 173 -0.49 -9.59 6.09
N ASP A 174 0.52 -9.68 5.23
CA ASP A 174 0.38 -9.34 3.82
C ASP A 174 -0.09 -10.56 3.01
N THR A 175 0.49 -11.73 3.28
CA THR A 175 0.23 -12.97 2.53
C THR A 175 -1.06 -13.69 2.94
N ILE A 176 -1.58 -13.46 4.15
CA ILE A 176 -2.86 -14.05 4.60
C ILE A 176 -4.05 -13.63 3.72
N LEU A 177 -3.94 -12.51 3.03
CA LEU A 177 -4.99 -12.02 2.13
C LEU A 177 -5.15 -12.88 0.87
N ASP A 178 -4.11 -13.64 0.51
CA ASP A 178 -4.10 -14.54 -0.65
C ASP A 178 -4.61 -15.95 -0.32
N LEU A 179 -5.19 -16.15 0.87
CA LEU A 179 -5.70 -17.43 1.30
C LEU A 179 -6.83 -17.91 0.38
N ASP A 180 -6.67 -19.11 -0.19
CA ASP A 180 -7.56 -19.69 -1.20
C ASP A 180 -8.78 -20.43 -0.61
N SER A 181 -8.78 -20.66 0.70
CA SER A 181 -9.79 -21.41 1.41
C SER A 181 -10.00 -20.91 2.84
N SER A 182 -11.14 -21.21 3.43
CA SER A 182 -11.42 -20.87 4.83
C SER A 182 -10.85 -21.93 5.77
N PRO A 183 -9.85 -21.62 6.59
CA PRO A 183 -9.29 -22.59 7.54
C PRO A 183 -10.29 -22.90 8.66
N ARG A 184 -10.31 -24.15 9.14
CA ARG A 184 -11.12 -24.54 10.31
C ARG A 184 -10.53 -24.02 11.63
N ASN A 185 -9.22 -23.98 11.70
CA ASN A 185 -8.46 -23.53 12.85
C ASN A 185 -7.34 -22.63 12.37
N ILE A 186 -7.08 -21.57 13.10
CA ILE A 186 -5.98 -20.66 12.86
C ILE A 186 -5.21 -20.43 14.16
N ILE A 187 -3.90 -20.39 14.08
CA ILE A 187 -3.02 -20.00 15.19
C ILE A 187 -2.43 -18.65 14.82
N ILE A 188 -2.56 -17.68 15.71
CA ILE A 188 -2.00 -16.35 15.52
C ILE A 188 -0.83 -16.19 16.50
N TYR A 189 0.36 -16.00 15.94
CA TYR A 189 1.57 -15.75 16.69
C TYR A 189 1.83 -14.23 16.74
N GLY A 190 1.44 -13.63 17.85
CA GLY A 190 1.54 -12.19 18.10
C GLY A 190 0.22 -11.57 18.53
N ALA A 191 0.21 -10.92 19.70
CA ALA A 191 -0.96 -10.29 20.32
C ALA A 191 -1.01 -8.77 20.11
N GLY A 192 -0.34 -8.27 19.09
CA GLY A 192 -0.42 -6.87 18.66
C GLY A 192 -1.73 -6.57 17.93
N VAL A 193 -1.92 -5.29 17.55
CA VAL A 193 -3.16 -4.83 16.91
C VAL A 193 -3.52 -5.63 15.66
N ILE A 194 -2.53 -5.99 14.83
CA ILE A 194 -2.75 -6.78 13.60
C ILE A 194 -3.21 -8.19 13.94
N GLY A 195 -2.50 -8.89 14.85
CA GLY A 195 -2.88 -10.23 15.27
C GLY A 195 -4.27 -10.29 15.89
N CYS A 196 -4.61 -9.33 16.75
CA CYS A 196 -5.95 -9.24 17.34
C CYS A 196 -7.04 -8.94 16.30
N GLU A 197 -6.73 -8.17 15.25
CA GLU A 197 -7.69 -7.88 14.18
C GLU A 197 -8.00 -9.11 13.36
N TYR A 198 -6.98 -9.89 12.98
CA TYR A 198 -7.19 -11.16 12.25
C TYR A 198 -7.79 -12.28 13.12
N ALA A 199 -7.67 -12.20 14.46
CA ALA A 199 -8.31 -13.13 15.38
C ALA A 199 -9.82 -12.88 15.57
N SER A 200 -10.32 -11.70 15.23
CA SER A 200 -11.69 -11.24 15.52
C SER A 200 -12.64 -11.37 14.34
#